data_ec827b0c33bc474a8da68b2cf9c452a2
#
_entry.id   ec827b0c33bc474a8da68b2cf9c452a2
#
_cell.length_a   1.000
_cell.length_b   1.000
_cell.length_c   1.000
_cell.angle_alpha   90.00
_cell.angle_beta   90.00
_cell.angle_gamma   90.00
#
_symmetry.space_group_name_H-M   'P 1'
#
loop_
_entity.id
_entity.type
_entity.pdbx_description
1 polymer ?
#
loop_
_entity_poly.entity_id
_entity_poly.type
_entity_poly.pdbx_seq_one_letter_code
_entity_poly.pdbx_strand_id
1 'polypeptide(L)'
;MRYYPIGLDISGRRCLVIGAGEVGERKAQRLLECGARVSVVGRELTPALSGLAQAGRIVHIPGDYDEGHLEGVFLVIGATDDRDVNKRIYRDARKRGVLANIVDDPDRCDFILPALCRQGDLVITVATGGKSPALAKKLRQELEERYGPEYEVLLKIMGELRAKIIDRGQGPDENRKIFETLVGSDILEHIRKGQWKKVEAVVKDITGVAIDLRPMGIQASGRKGNNDGRKRPVGKKQATSKDTKSMKKVRPARP
;
A
#
# COMPACT_ATOMS: atom_id res chain seq x y z
N MET A 1 -8.84 17.27 14.32
CA MET A 1 -8.16 16.34 13.38
C MET A 1 -7.38 17.18 12.38
N ARG A 2 -6.07 16.97 12.22
CA ARG A 2 -5.23 17.78 11.30
C ARG A 2 -5.45 17.40 9.82
N TYR A 3 -5.61 16.11 9.52
CA TYR A 3 -5.72 15.61 8.15
C TYR A 3 -7.14 15.15 7.85
N TYR A 4 -7.66 15.57 6.71
CA TYR A 4 -8.94 15.10 6.20
C TYR A 4 -8.73 13.79 5.42
N PRO A 5 -9.37 12.67 5.80
CA PRO A 5 -9.18 11.38 5.13
C PRO A 5 -9.91 11.37 3.80
N ILE A 6 -9.14 11.23 2.72
CA ILE A 6 -9.64 11.11 1.35
C ILE A 6 -8.90 10.01 0.61
N GLY A 7 -9.54 9.41 -0.39
CA GLY A 7 -8.87 8.68 -1.45
C GLY A 7 -8.57 9.63 -2.60
N LEU A 8 -7.28 9.81 -2.93
CA LEU A 8 -6.85 10.70 -4.01
C LEU A 8 -6.64 9.89 -5.29
N ASP A 9 -7.39 10.22 -6.34
CA ASP A 9 -7.17 9.65 -7.68
C ASP A 9 -6.01 10.38 -8.37
N ILE A 10 -4.92 9.64 -8.53
CA ILE A 10 -3.71 10.10 -9.21
C ILE A 10 -3.46 9.36 -10.53
N SER A 11 -4.43 8.58 -10.99
CA SER A 11 -4.31 7.83 -12.24
C SER A 11 -4.07 8.78 -13.41
N GLY A 12 -3.01 8.52 -14.20
CA GLY A 12 -2.59 9.37 -15.30
C GLY A 12 -2.04 10.75 -14.90
N ARG A 13 -2.01 11.11 -13.61
CA ARG A 13 -1.47 12.40 -13.14
C ARG A 13 0.05 12.37 -13.09
N ARG A 14 0.68 13.50 -13.38
CA ARG A 14 2.15 13.67 -13.28
C ARG A 14 2.55 13.77 -11.81
N CYS A 15 3.33 12.80 -11.33
CA CYS A 15 3.87 12.77 -9.98
C CYS A 15 5.41 12.78 -10.04
N LEU A 16 6.04 13.55 -9.17
CA LEU A 16 7.47 13.73 -9.12
C LEU A 16 8.03 13.20 -7.79
N VAL A 17 9.10 12.42 -7.87
CA VAL A 17 9.88 12.00 -6.71
C VAL A 17 11.27 12.61 -6.84
N ILE A 18 11.72 13.32 -5.82
CA ILE A 18 13.04 13.95 -5.76
C ILE A 18 13.85 13.23 -4.71
N GLY A 19 14.91 12.57 -5.17
CA GLY A 19 15.70 11.60 -4.43
C GLY A 19 15.47 10.19 -4.96
N ALA A 20 16.54 9.58 -5.52
CA ALA A 20 16.48 8.28 -6.21
C ALA A 20 17.07 7.12 -5.39
N GLY A 21 17.23 7.30 -4.07
CA GLY A 21 17.61 6.25 -3.13
C GLY A 21 16.46 5.31 -2.76
N GLU A 22 16.66 4.39 -1.82
CA GLU A 22 15.68 3.39 -1.40
C GLU A 22 14.33 3.99 -0.94
N VAL A 23 14.34 5.17 -0.30
CA VAL A 23 13.12 5.84 0.12
C VAL A 23 12.34 6.34 -1.08
N GLY A 24 13.02 7.02 -2.02
CA GLY A 24 12.42 7.49 -3.27
C GLY A 24 11.88 6.34 -4.12
N GLU A 25 12.62 5.24 -4.22
CA GLU A 25 12.17 4.01 -4.91
C GLU A 25 10.83 3.52 -4.37
N ARG A 26 10.72 3.33 -3.05
CA ARG A 26 9.44 2.89 -2.43
C ARG A 26 8.29 3.85 -2.70
N LYS A 27 8.57 5.16 -2.75
CA LYS A 27 7.55 6.17 -3.08
C LYS A 27 7.16 6.11 -4.55
N ALA A 28 8.12 6.00 -5.44
CA ALA A 28 7.87 5.86 -6.88
C ALA A 28 7.04 4.60 -7.19
N GLN A 29 7.40 3.46 -6.61
CA GLN A 29 6.64 2.21 -6.77
C GLN A 29 5.18 2.37 -6.32
N ARG A 30 4.95 3.01 -5.16
CA ARG A 30 3.59 3.23 -4.65
C ARG A 30 2.76 4.15 -5.56
N LEU A 31 3.37 5.19 -6.13
CA LEU A 31 2.69 6.06 -7.09
C LEU A 31 2.35 5.31 -8.38
N LEU A 32 3.25 4.45 -8.87
CA LEU A 32 3.00 3.59 -10.03
C LEU A 32 1.87 2.59 -9.80
N GLU A 33 1.76 2.01 -8.60
CA GLU A 33 0.65 1.12 -8.22
C GLU A 33 -0.72 1.83 -8.29
N CYS A 34 -0.73 3.15 -8.10
CA CYS A 34 -1.91 4.00 -8.22
C CYS A 34 -2.11 4.58 -9.64
N GLY A 35 -1.37 4.08 -10.64
CA GLY A 35 -1.52 4.50 -12.05
C GLY A 35 -0.95 5.87 -12.38
N ALA A 36 -0.14 6.49 -11.52
CA ALA A 36 0.47 7.79 -11.79
C ALA A 36 1.54 7.70 -12.89
N ARG A 37 1.76 8.84 -13.59
CA ARG A 37 2.92 9.05 -14.45
C ARG A 37 4.06 9.58 -13.59
N VAL A 38 5.03 8.71 -13.30
CA VAL A 38 6.07 9.01 -12.32
C VAL A 38 7.35 9.47 -13.01
N SER A 39 7.88 10.61 -12.55
CA SER A 39 9.25 11.07 -12.83
C SER A 39 10.08 11.02 -11.55
N VAL A 40 11.37 10.68 -11.68
CA VAL A 40 12.31 10.60 -10.55
C VAL A 40 13.52 11.47 -10.87
N VAL A 41 13.80 12.43 -10.00
CA VAL A 41 15.00 13.28 -10.05
C VAL A 41 16.07 12.72 -9.13
N GLY A 42 17.25 12.52 -9.64
CA GLY A 42 18.41 12.07 -8.86
C GLY A 42 19.61 11.77 -9.73
N ARG A 43 20.82 11.89 -9.17
CA ARG A 43 22.06 11.66 -9.91
C ARG A 43 22.23 10.19 -10.31
N GLU A 44 21.92 9.30 -9.39
CA GLU A 44 22.03 7.85 -9.58
C GLU A 44 20.71 7.18 -9.16
N LEU A 45 20.30 6.18 -9.91
CA LEU A 45 19.13 5.36 -9.60
C LEU A 45 19.55 4.10 -8.86
N THR A 46 18.68 3.62 -7.95
CA THR A 46 18.79 2.24 -7.47
C THR A 46 18.61 1.25 -8.63
N PRO A 47 19.08 0.01 -8.51
CA PRO A 47 18.89 -1.02 -9.55
C PRO A 47 17.40 -1.21 -9.93
N ALA A 48 16.49 -1.14 -8.96
CA ALA A 48 15.05 -1.27 -9.22
C ALA A 48 14.49 -0.07 -10.00
N LEU A 49 14.86 1.16 -9.63
CA LEU A 49 14.47 2.35 -10.39
C LEU A 49 15.07 2.36 -11.79
N SER A 50 16.32 1.90 -11.95
CA SER A 50 16.97 1.77 -13.26
C SER A 50 16.18 0.79 -14.16
N GLY A 51 15.78 -0.37 -13.62
CA GLY A 51 14.94 -1.32 -14.35
C GLY A 51 13.58 -0.72 -14.75
N LEU A 52 12.94 0.05 -13.87
CA LEU A 52 11.69 0.75 -14.19
C LEU A 52 11.87 1.82 -15.26
N ALA A 53 12.98 2.56 -15.26
CA ALA A 53 13.30 3.56 -16.27
C ALA A 53 13.56 2.90 -17.64
N GLN A 54 14.33 1.82 -17.68
CA GLN A 54 14.59 1.05 -18.91
C GLN A 54 13.30 0.46 -19.49
N ALA A 55 12.38 0.02 -18.63
CA ALA A 55 11.06 -0.47 -19.04
C ALA A 55 10.07 0.64 -19.44
N GLY A 56 10.47 1.92 -19.43
CA GLY A 56 9.60 3.05 -19.74
C GLY A 56 8.49 3.30 -18.72
N ARG A 57 8.58 2.70 -17.52
CA ARG A 57 7.60 2.83 -16.45
C ARG A 57 7.74 4.13 -15.66
N ILE A 58 8.93 4.70 -15.62
CA ILE A 58 9.23 6.00 -15.03
C ILE A 58 10.09 6.83 -15.98
N VAL A 59 10.07 8.14 -15.79
CA VAL A 59 11.02 9.05 -16.44
C VAL A 59 12.12 9.40 -15.45
N HIS A 60 13.36 9.05 -15.76
CA HIS A 60 14.51 9.48 -14.98
C HIS A 60 14.97 10.87 -15.45
N ILE A 61 15.14 11.77 -14.51
CA ILE A 61 15.70 13.11 -14.70
C ILE A 61 17.03 13.14 -13.95
N PRO A 62 18.16 13.00 -14.64
CA PRO A 62 19.46 12.96 -13.97
C PRO A 62 19.85 14.34 -13.45
N GLY A 63 20.49 14.38 -12.28
CA GLY A 63 21.00 15.61 -11.67
C GLY A 63 20.27 16.03 -10.41
N ASP A 64 20.43 17.32 -10.08
CA ASP A 64 19.88 17.92 -8.88
C ASP A 64 18.50 18.52 -9.12
N TYR A 65 17.80 18.81 -8.02
CA TYR A 65 16.49 19.44 -8.08
C TYR A 65 16.57 20.87 -8.62
N ASP A 66 15.70 21.16 -9.59
CA ASP A 66 15.39 22.50 -10.08
C ASP A 66 13.87 22.77 -10.02
N GLU A 67 13.47 24.04 -9.80
CA GLU A 67 12.05 24.39 -9.66
C GLU A 67 11.24 24.16 -10.96
N GLY A 68 11.89 24.15 -12.11
CA GLY A 68 11.28 23.83 -13.39
C GLY A 68 10.74 22.40 -13.47
N HIS A 69 11.30 21.48 -12.67
CA HIS A 69 10.81 20.11 -12.60
C HIS A 69 9.37 20.00 -12.09
N LEU A 70 8.86 21.04 -11.41
CA LEU A 70 7.47 21.07 -10.91
C LEU A 70 6.44 21.51 -11.97
N GLU A 71 6.88 21.85 -13.19
CA GLU A 71 5.94 22.29 -14.22
C GLU A 71 4.97 21.18 -14.63
N GLY A 72 3.66 21.46 -14.48
CA GLY A 72 2.57 20.52 -14.76
C GLY A 72 2.54 19.29 -13.82
N VAL A 73 3.29 19.29 -12.74
CA VAL A 73 3.26 18.25 -11.69
C VAL A 73 2.04 18.47 -10.81
N PHE A 74 1.35 17.38 -10.51
CA PHE A 74 0.19 17.35 -9.60
C PHE A 74 0.62 17.14 -8.14
N LEU A 75 1.61 16.27 -7.94
CA LEU A 75 2.07 15.87 -6.62
C LEU A 75 3.58 15.64 -6.64
N VAL A 76 4.28 16.13 -5.60
CA VAL A 76 5.72 15.93 -5.42
C VAL A 76 6.03 15.28 -4.08
N ILE A 77 6.98 14.35 -4.09
CA ILE A 77 7.55 13.75 -2.88
C ILE A 77 9.05 14.10 -2.83
N GLY A 78 9.45 14.83 -1.79
CA GLY A 78 10.86 15.09 -1.47
C GLY A 78 11.40 13.97 -0.59
N ALA A 79 12.31 13.18 -1.13
CA ALA A 79 12.93 12.02 -0.48
C ALA A 79 14.47 12.09 -0.56
N THR A 80 15.04 13.29 -0.49
CA THR A 80 16.48 13.51 -0.46
C THR A 80 16.97 13.62 0.97
N ASP A 81 18.25 13.33 1.21
CA ASP A 81 18.90 13.51 2.51
C ASP A 81 19.27 14.98 2.77
N ASP A 82 19.24 15.83 1.72
CA ASP A 82 19.51 17.26 1.82
C ASP A 82 18.27 18.02 2.30
N ARG A 83 18.37 18.49 3.55
CA ARG A 83 17.27 19.24 4.20
C ARG A 83 16.97 20.57 3.52
N ASP A 84 17.96 21.24 2.94
CA ASP A 84 17.77 22.54 2.31
C ASP A 84 17.11 22.37 0.93
N VAL A 85 17.47 21.32 0.20
CA VAL A 85 16.74 20.90 -1.00
C VAL A 85 15.29 20.57 -0.66
N ASN A 86 15.03 19.81 0.39
CA ASN A 86 13.68 19.47 0.84
C ASN A 86 12.84 20.72 1.20
N LYS A 87 13.44 21.71 1.87
CA LYS A 87 12.78 23.01 2.13
C LYS A 87 12.46 23.77 0.83
N ARG A 88 13.38 23.75 -0.13
CA ARG A 88 13.17 24.39 -1.45
C ARG A 88 12.02 23.72 -2.19
N ILE A 89 12.00 22.38 -2.26
CA ILE A 89 10.91 21.61 -2.89
C ILE A 89 9.55 22.03 -2.33
N TYR A 90 9.41 22.04 -1.00
CA TYR A 90 8.15 22.43 -0.35
C TYR A 90 7.74 23.86 -0.69
N ARG A 91 8.67 24.83 -0.56
CA ARG A 91 8.40 26.24 -0.88
C ARG A 91 7.95 26.42 -2.32
N ASP A 92 8.65 25.77 -3.26
CA ASP A 92 8.40 25.92 -4.69
C ASP A 92 7.10 25.21 -5.10
N ALA A 93 6.81 24.04 -4.49
CA ALA A 93 5.53 23.34 -4.64
C ALA A 93 4.35 24.19 -4.17
N ARG A 94 4.46 24.82 -3.00
CA ARG A 94 3.42 25.72 -2.45
C ARG A 94 3.14 26.90 -3.36
N LYS A 95 4.16 27.53 -3.95
CA LYS A 95 3.98 28.65 -4.89
C LYS A 95 3.20 28.24 -6.14
N ARG A 96 3.32 26.98 -6.55
CA ARG A 96 2.71 26.45 -7.77
C ARG A 96 1.40 25.68 -7.52
N GLY A 97 0.93 25.58 -6.26
CA GLY A 97 -0.25 24.79 -5.91
C GLY A 97 -0.07 23.29 -6.11
N VAL A 98 1.18 22.79 -6.08
CA VAL A 98 1.51 21.37 -6.17
C VAL A 98 1.43 20.75 -4.79
N LEU A 99 0.74 19.61 -4.65
CA LEU A 99 0.68 18.87 -3.39
C LEU A 99 2.07 18.30 -3.04
N ALA A 100 2.55 18.60 -1.84
CA ALA A 100 3.88 18.21 -1.40
C ALA A 100 3.86 17.28 -0.20
N ASN A 101 4.76 16.29 -0.21
CA ASN A 101 5.11 15.47 0.93
C ASN A 101 6.63 15.40 1.06
N ILE A 102 7.16 15.94 2.15
CA ILE A 102 8.58 15.87 2.47
C ILE A 102 8.77 14.74 3.48
N VAL A 103 9.60 13.77 3.12
CA VAL A 103 9.87 12.61 3.96
C VAL A 103 10.52 13.09 5.26
N ASP A 104 10.06 12.55 6.38
CA ASP A 104 10.51 12.85 7.74
C ASP A 104 10.35 14.32 8.18
N ASP A 105 9.53 15.10 7.47
CA ASP A 105 9.21 16.49 7.82
C ASP A 105 7.68 16.74 7.78
N PRO A 106 6.95 16.38 8.85
CA PRO A 106 5.48 16.50 8.90
C PRO A 106 4.95 17.93 8.72
N ASP A 107 5.76 18.95 9.05
CA ASP A 107 5.35 20.36 8.93
C ASP A 107 5.41 20.85 7.47
N ARG A 108 6.14 20.12 6.62
CA ARG A 108 6.23 20.36 5.18
C ARG A 108 5.51 19.27 4.38
N CYS A 109 4.30 18.91 4.86
CA CYS A 109 3.46 17.94 4.19
C CYS A 109 2.02 18.46 4.08
N ASP A 110 1.52 18.56 2.84
CA ASP A 110 0.10 18.83 2.58
C ASP A 110 -0.74 17.56 2.82
N PHE A 111 -0.14 16.38 2.71
CA PHE A 111 -0.77 15.07 2.95
C PHE A 111 0.21 14.11 3.62
N ILE A 112 -0.32 13.07 4.23
CA ILE A 112 0.46 11.97 4.81
C ILE A 112 0.22 10.67 4.03
N LEU A 113 1.17 9.76 4.13
CA LEU A 113 1.05 8.40 3.62
C LEU A 113 0.86 7.44 4.80
N PRO A 114 -0.38 7.05 5.13
CA PRO A 114 -0.67 6.19 6.25
C PRO A 114 -0.16 4.75 6.02
N ALA A 115 -0.12 3.96 7.09
CA ALA A 115 0.08 2.53 6.97
C ALA A 115 -1.12 1.91 6.22
N LEU A 116 -0.84 1.03 5.27
CA LEU A 116 -1.81 0.53 4.30
C LEU A 116 -1.91 -1.00 4.38
N CYS A 117 -3.12 -1.52 4.59
CA CYS A 117 -3.51 -2.90 4.33
C CYS A 117 -4.31 -2.92 3.04
N ARG A 118 -3.90 -3.74 2.06
CA ARG A 118 -4.55 -3.82 0.74
C ARG A 118 -4.80 -5.26 0.34
N GLN A 119 -6.04 -5.52 -0.11
CA GLN A 119 -6.44 -6.80 -0.71
C GLN A 119 -7.24 -6.49 -1.99
N GLY A 120 -6.55 -6.43 -3.12
CA GLY A 120 -7.12 -5.94 -4.38
C GLY A 120 -7.61 -4.50 -4.22
N ASP A 121 -8.93 -4.30 -4.38
CA ASP A 121 -9.59 -2.99 -4.25
C ASP A 121 -9.97 -2.63 -2.80
N LEU A 122 -9.89 -3.60 -1.87
CA LEU A 122 -10.05 -3.29 -0.45
C LEU A 122 -8.82 -2.54 0.05
N VAL A 123 -9.03 -1.32 0.51
CA VAL A 123 -7.98 -0.47 1.08
C VAL A 123 -8.38 -0.05 2.50
N ILE A 124 -7.56 -0.42 3.49
CA ILE A 124 -7.72 0.00 4.89
C ILE A 124 -6.47 0.76 5.29
N THR A 125 -6.63 1.97 5.78
CA THR A 125 -5.51 2.82 6.19
C THR A 125 -5.50 3.08 7.69
N VAL A 126 -4.30 3.10 8.27
CA VAL A 126 -4.09 3.40 9.68
C VAL A 126 -3.19 4.63 9.81
N ALA A 127 -3.74 5.71 10.37
CA ALA A 127 -3.01 6.93 10.68
C ALA A 127 -3.09 7.22 12.18
N THR A 128 -1.95 7.53 12.79
CA THR A 128 -1.84 7.88 14.23
C THR A 128 -1.53 9.37 14.44
N GLY A 129 -1.72 10.20 13.39
CA GLY A 129 -1.38 11.62 13.44
C GLY A 129 0.12 11.88 13.67
N GLY A 130 0.99 10.95 13.24
CA GLY A 130 2.43 11.03 13.48
C GLY A 130 2.88 10.60 14.89
N LYS A 131 1.94 10.30 15.80
CA LYS A 131 2.26 10.05 17.21
C LYS A 131 2.87 8.67 17.48
N SER A 132 2.54 7.65 16.66
CA SER A 132 3.07 6.30 16.88
C SER A 132 3.14 5.48 15.59
N PRO A 133 4.25 5.57 14.83
CA PRO A 133 4.48 4.71 13.68
C PRO A 133 4.46 3.20 14.04
N ALA A 134 4.93 2.85 15.24
CA ALA A 134 4.92 1.47 15.72
C ALA A 134 3.50 0.93 15.90
N LEU A 135 2.58 1.72 16.47
CA LEU A 135 1.18 1.36 16.61
C LEU A 135 0.51 1.21 15.24
N ALA A 136 0.75 2.17 14.33
CA ALA A 136 0.21 2.09 12.97
C ALA A 136 0.67 0.81 12.25
N LYS A 137 1.96 0.43 12.41
CA LYS A 137 2.51 -0.81 11.86
C LYS A 137 1.85 -2.06 12.46
N LYS A 138 1.68 -2.08 13.80
CA LYS A 138 1.05 -3.21 14.50
C LYS A 138 -0.40 -3.40 14.04
N LEU A 139 -1.19 -2.33 14.05
CA LEU A 139 -2.59 -2.39 13.61
C LEU A 139 -2.71 -2.80 12.13
N ARG A 140 -1.82 -2.32 11.26
CA ARG A 140 -1.78 -2.77 9.85
C ARG A 140 -1.56 -4.29 9.77
N GLN A 141 -0.64 -4.86 10.54
CA GLN A 141 -0.37 -6.30 10.56
C GLN A 141 -1.60 -7.10 11.04
N GLU A 142 -2.26 -6.65 12.10
CA GLU A 142 -3.50 -7.26 12.59
C GLU A 142 -4.62 -7.20 11.53
N LEU A 143 -4.71 -6.10 10.79
CA LEU A 143 -5.67 -5.96 9.69
C LEU A 143 -5.33 -6.88 8.51
N GLU A 144 -4.05 -7.06 8.16
CA GLU A 144 -3.62 -8.00 7.11
C GLU A 144 -3.93 -9.45 7.45
N GLU A 145 -3.84 -9.83 8.75
CA GLU A 145 -4.24 -11.16 9.22
C GLU A 145 -5.77 -11.36 9.18
N ARG A 146 -6.52 -10.31 9.51
CA ARG A 146 -7.99 -10.37 9.56
C ARG A 146 -8.65 -10.29 8.19
N TYR A 147 -8.12 -9.47 7.29
CA TYR A 147 -8.64 -9.20 5.95
C TYR A 147 -7.70 -9.81 4.92
N GLY A 148 -7.92 -11.07 4.58
CA GLY A 148 -7.10 -11.86 3.66
C GLY A 148 -7.50 -11.67 2.18
N PRO A 149 -6.88 -12.45 1.28
CA PRO A 149 -7.11 -12.35 -0.16
C PRO A 149 -8.55 -12.69 -0.58
N GLU A 150 -9.33 -13.34 0.28
CA GLU A 150 -10.75 -13.62 0.02
C GLU A 150 -11.58 -12.34 -0.18
N TYR A 151 -11.17 -11.21 0.39
CA TYR A 151 -11.84 -9.93 0.20
C TYR A 151 -11.63 -9.36 -1.20
N GLU A 152 -10.46 -9.56 -1.81
CA GLU A 152 -10.24 -9.20 -3.21
C GLU A 152 -11.21 -9.96 -4.12
N VAL A 153 -11.36 -11.26 -3.88
CA VAL A 153 -12.28 -12.12 -4.65
C VAL A 153 -13.72 -11.66 -4.46
N LEU A 154 -14.14 -11.41 -3.21
CA LEU A 154 -15.49 -10.93 -2.92
C LEU A 154 -15.78 -9.61 -3.65
N LEU A 155 -14.86 -8.65 -3.62
CA LEU A 155 -15.06 -7.36 -4.28
C LEU A 155 -15.14 -7.50 -5.80
N LYS A 156 -14.39 -8.40 -6.43
CA LYS A 156 -14.53 -8.72 -7.86
C LYS A 156 -15.93 -9.26 -8.17
N ILE A 157 -16.42 -10.21 -7.36
CA ILE A 157 -17.78 -10.76 -7.49
C ILE A 157 -18.84 -9.64 -7.34
N MET A 158 -18.70 -8.80 -6.30
CA MET A 158 -19.64 -7.70 -6.06
C MET A 158 -19.63 -6.67 -7.18
N GLY A 159 -18.47 -6.36 -7.75
CA GLY A 159 -18.36 -5.45 -8.89
C GLY A 159 -19.11 -5.96 -10.13
N GLU A 160 -18.93 -7.23 -10.48
CA GLU A 160 -19.67 -7.89 -11.56
C GLU A 160 -21.19 -7.91 -11.32
N LEU A 161 -21.58 -8.25 -10.10
CA LEU A 161 -23.00 -8.30 -9.74
C LEU A 161 -23.64 -6.91 -9.77
N ARG A 162 -22.90 -5.87 -9.38
CA ARG A 162 -23.42 -4.50 -9.32
C ARG A 162 -23.96 -4.04 -10.68
N ALA A 163 -23.20 -4.27 -11.75
CA ALA A 163 -23.66 -3.95 -13.10
C ALA A 163 -24.95 -4.70 -13.44
N LYS A 164 -24.97 -6.02 -13.26
CA LYS A 164 -26.11 -6.88 -13.59
C LYS A 164 -27.37 -6.62 -12.77
N ILE A 165 -27.23 -6.21 -11.50
CA ILE A 165 -28.35 -5.90 -10.60
C ILE A 165 -28.92 -4.52 -10.91
N ILE A 166 -28.08 -3.53 -11.18
CA ILE A 166 -28.53 -2.18 -11.55
C ILE A 166 -29.33 -2.21 -12.86
N ASP A 167 -28.87 -2.98 -13.85
CA ASP A 167 -29.54 -3.12 -15.16
C ASP A 167 -30.96 -3.71 -15.06
N ARG A 168 -31.33 -4.34 -13.93
CA ARG A 168 -32.69 -4.86 -13.71
C ARG A 168 -33.73 -3.78 -13.38
N GLY A 169 -33.31 -2.54 -13.14
CA GLY A 169 -34.20 -1.44 -12.83
C GLY A 169 -34.88 -1.52 -11.46
N GLN A 170 -34.36 -2.35 -10.55
CA GLN A 170 -34.83 -2.39 -9.15
C GLN A 170 -34.46 -1.10 -8.42
N GLY A 171 -35.21 -0.74 -7.40
CA GLY A 171 -34.98 0.48 -6.63
C GLY A 171 -33.64 0.43 -5.85
N PRO A 172 -33.05 1.60 -5.51
CA PRO A 172 -31.78 1.65 -4.78
C PRO A 172 -31.80 0.90 -3.44
N ASP A 173 -32.93 0.89 -2.74
CA ASP A 173 -33.09 0.23 -1.44
C ASP A 173 -33.11 -1.30 -1.57
N GLU A 174 -33.70 -1.84 -2.62
CA GLU A 174 -33.68 -3.28 -2.91
C GLU A 174 -32.29 -3.74 -3.27
N ASN A 175 -31.60 -2.98 -4.13
CA ASN A 175 -30.21 -3.26 -4.48
C ASN A 175 -29.31 -3.26 -3.23
N ARG A 176 -29.49 -2.28 -2.33
CA ARG A 176 -28.74 -2.23 -1.06
C ARG A 176 -28.95 -3.47 -0.21
N LYS A 177 -30.21 -3.90 -0.02
CA LYS A 177 -30.55 -5.10 0.77
C LYS A 177 -29.88 -6.37 0.21
N ILE A 178 -29.86 -6.52 -1.12
CA ILE A 178 -29.20 -7.66 -1.78
C ILE A 178 -27.70 -7.69 -1.40
N PHE A 179 -27.01 -6.56 -1.51
CA PHE A 179 -25.58 -6.49 -1.19
C PHE A 179 -25.30 -6.67 0.31
N GLU A 180 -26.14 -6.10 1.19
CA GLU A 180 -26.04 -6.30 2.65
C GLU A 180 -26.21 -7.78 3.01
N THR A 181 -27.19 -8.46 2.40
CA THR A 181 -27.43 -9.90 2.61
C THR A 181 -26.25 -10.73 2.11
N LEU A 182 -25.67 -10.39 0.95
CA LEU A 182 -24.54 -11.09 0.41
C LEU A 182 -23.30 -10.95 1.30
N VAL A 183 -23.02 -9.75 1.80
CA VAL A 183 -21.90 -9.49 2.72
C VAL A 183 -22.11 -10.19 4.08
N GLY A 184 -23.35 -10.29 4.54
CA GLY A 184 -23.73 -10.97 5.79
C GLY A 184 -23.79 -12.49 5.69
N SER A 185 -23.68 -13.08 4.49
CA SER A 185 -23.72 -14.52 4.26
C SER A 185 -22.39 -15.21 4.56
N ASP A 186 -22.34 -16.51 4.39
CA ASP A 186 -21.14 -17.34 4.53
C ASP A 186 -20.24 -17.36 3.28
N ILE A 187 -20.49 -16.47 2.33
CA ILE A 187 -19.76 -16.38 1.05
C ILE A 187 -18.24 -16.23 1.27
N LEU A 188 -17.81 -15.40 2.23
CA LEU A 188 -16.38 -15.22 2.55
C LEU A 188 -15.73 -16.52 3.02
N GLU A 189 -16.46 -17.31 3.83
CA GLU A 189 -15.96 -18.61 4.30
C GLU A 189 -15.82 -19.60 3.14
N HIS A 190 -16.78 -19.62 2.23
CA HIS A 190 -16.70 -20.45 1.02
C HIS A 190 -15.57 -20.02 0.08
N ILE A 191 -15.34 -18.72 -0.11
CA ILE A 191 -14.20 -18.20 -0.88
C ILE A 191 -12.88 -18.65 -0.22
N ARG A 192 -12.73 -18.46 1.10
CA ARG A 192 -11.53 -18.83 1.86
C ARG A 192 -11.22 -20.34 1.75
N LYS A 193 -12.24 -21.17 1.68
CA LYS A 193 -12.14 -22.63 1.53
C LYS A 193 -12.02 -23.09 0.07
N GLY A 194 -12.07 -22.19 -0.91
CA GLY A 194 -12.06 -22.53 -2.34
C GLY A 194 -13.29 -23.33 -2.81
N GLN A 195 -14.42 -23.20 -2.12
CA GLN A 195 -15.67 -23.91 -2.40
C GLN A 195 -16.50 -23.19 -3.47
N TRP A 196 -15.94 -23.04 -4.66
CA TRP A 196 -16.47 -22.18 -5.72
C TRP A 196 -17.92 -22.47 -6.13
N LYS A 197 -18.32 -23.76 -6.20
CA LYS A 197 -19.72 -24.14 -6.47
C LYS A 197 -20.69 -23.60 -5.42
N LYS A 198 -20.25 -23.55 -4.15
CA LYS A 198 -21.07 -22.97 -3.08
C LYS A 198 -21.12 -21.46 -3.19
N VAL A 199 -20.01 -20.81 -3.57
CA VAL A 199 -20.01 -19.36 -3.86
C VAL A 199 -21.01 -19.02 -4.95
N GLU A 200 -21.02 -19.77 -6.06
CA GLU A 200 -21.99 -19.59 -7.16
C GLU A 200 -23.44 -19.82 -6.69
N ALA A 201 -23.67 -20.84 -5.86
CA ALA A 201 -25.00 -21.11 -5.30
C ALA A 201 -25.49 -19.97 -4.40
N VAL A 202 -24.67 -19.53 -3.42
CA VAL A 202 -25.01 -18.42 -2.51
C VAL A 202 -25.31 -17.14 -3.30
N VAL A 203 -24.50 -16.82 -4.30
CA VAL A 203 -24.74 -15.66 -5.15
C VAL A 203 -26.07 -15.79 -5.88
N LYS A 204 -26.34 -16.93 -6.52
CA LYS A 204 -27.58 -17.16 -7.26
C LYS A 204 -28.82 -17.09 -6.36
N ASP A 205 -28.75 -17.69 -5.18
CA ASP A 205 -29.86 -17.74 -4.22
C ASP A 205 -30.22 -16.35 -3.67
N ILE A 206 -29.20 -15.52 -3.37
CA ILE A 206 -29.44 -14.19 -2.81
C ILE A 206 -29.78 -13.17 -3.88
N THR A 207 -29.11 -13.22 -5.04
CA THR A 207 -29.23 -12.18 -6.06
C THR A 207 -30.11 -12.56 -7.25
N GLY A 208 -30.43 -13.85 -7.40
CA GLY A 208 -31.06 -14.39 -8.61
C GLY A 208 -30.19 -14.30 -9.87
N VAL A 209 -28.90 -13.93 -9.74
CA VAL A 209 -27.94 -13.81 -10.86
C VAL A 209 -26.99 -14.99 -10.86
N ALA A 210 -26.89 -15.67 -11.98
CA ALA A 210 -25.80 -16.62 -12.20
C ALA A 210 -24.52 -15.86 -12.55
N ILE A 211 -23.41 -16.23 -11.91
CA ILE A 211 -22.08 -15.71 -12.21
C ILE A 211 -21.16 -16.83 -12.72
N ASP A 212 -20.23 -16.44 -13.57
CA ASP A 212 -19.10 -17.27 -13.95
C ASP A 212 -17.82 -16.72 -13.32
N LEU A 213 -17.19 -17.50 -12.45
CA LEU A 213 -16.00 -17.08 -11.74
C LEU A 213 -14.71 -17.16 -12.57
N ARG A 214 -14.73 -17.89 -13.70
CA ARG A 214 -13.56 -18.10 -14.57
C ARG A 214 -13.00 -16.82 -15.18
N PRO A 215 -13.81 -15.88 -15.71
CA PRO A 215 -13.31 -14.62 -16.27
C PRO A 215 -12.63 -13.72 -15.23
N MET A 216 -12.92 -13.91 -13.94
CA MET A 216 -12.32 -13.16 -12.84
C MET A 216 -10.94 -13.69 -12.44
N GLY A 217 -10.39 -14.69 -13.18
CA GLY A 217 -9.15 -15.37 -12.79
C GLY A 217 -9.31 -16.33 -11.62
N ILE A 218 -10.55 -16.61 -11.21
CA ILE A 218 -10.89 -17.52 -10.12
C ILE A 218 -11.09 -18.90 -10.73
N GLN A 219 -10.10 -19.79 -10.57
CA GLN A 219 -10.19 -21.15 -11.10
C GLN A 219 -11.10 -22.01 -10.21
N ALA A 220 -12.17 -22.52 -10.78
CA ALA A 220 -13.09 -23.48 -10.15
C ALA A 220 -12.49 -24.89 -9.97
N SER A 221 -11.21 -25.10 -10.23
CA SER A 221 -10.57 -26.41 -10.15
C SER A 221 -9.85 -26.59 -8.80
N GLY A 222 -10.35 -27.57 -8.05
CA GLY A 222 -9.69 -28.08 -6.85
C GLY A 222 -8.24 -28.49 -7.09
N ARG A 223 -7.30 -27.61 -6.78
CA ARG A 223 -5.94 -28.03 -6.50
C ARG A 223 -5.83 -28.31 -5.02
N LYS A 224 -5.59 -29.58 -4.70
CA LYS A 224 -5.08 -30.01 -3.40
C LYS A 224 -3.94 -29.08 -3.01
N GLY A 225 -4.06 -28.47 -1.83
CA GLY A 225 -3.01 -27.62 -1.28
C GLY A 225 -1.68 -28.33 -1.31
N ASN A 226 -0.78 -27.83 -2.12
CA ASN A 226 0.62 -28.15 -1.97
C ASN A 226 1.11 -27.34 -0.77
N ASN A 227 1.13 -28.03 0.35
CA ASN A 227 1.70 -27.54 1.60
C ASN A 227 3.21 -27.49 1.42
N ASP A 228 3.70 -26.46 0.71
CA ASP A 228 5.13 -26.23 0.57
C ASP A 228 5.62 -25.58 1.87
N GLY A 229 6.00 -26.47 2.78
CA GLY A 229 6.50 -26.17 4.10
C GLY A 229 7.84 -25.43 4.05
N ARG A 230 7.82 -24.16 3.73
CA ARG A 230 8.95 -23.27 4.01
C ARG A 230 8.95 -22.92 5.51
N LYS A 231 9.42 -23.87 6.32
CA LYS A 231 9.90 -23.58 7.67
C LYS A 231 11.00 -22.51 7.56
N ARG A 232 10.71 -21.31 8.02
CA ARG A 232 11.74 -20.32 8.30
C ARG A 232 12.67 -20.90 9.36
N PRO A 233 14.00 -20.90 9.17
CA PRO A 233 14.89 -21.38 10.21
C PRO A 233 14.84 -20.44 11.41
N VAL A 234 14.39 -20.98 12.54
CA VAL A 234 14.53 -20.34 13.84
C VAL A 234 16.02 -20.36 14.18
N GLY A 235 16.66 -19.20 14.14
CA GLY A 235 18.05 -19.03 14.54
C GLY A 235 18.23 -19.40 16.02
N LYS A 236 18.81 -20.54 16.28
CA LYS A 236 19.32 -20.92 17.59
C LYS A 236 20.46 -19.98 17.96
N LYS A 237 20.26 -19.11 18.94
CA LYS A 237 21.34 -18.46 19.67
C LYS A 237 22.08 -19.56 20.44
N GLN A 238 23.28 -19.88 20.01
CA GLN A 238 24.22 -20.65 20.81
C GLN A 238 24.78 -19.73 21.91
N ALA A 239 24.49 -20.11 23.14
CA ALA A 239 25.21 -19.63 24.30
C ALA A 239 26.57 -20.31 24.35
N THR A 240 27.63 -19.55 24.27
CA THR A 240 28.97 -19.99 24.68
C THR A 240 29.34 -19.29 25.98
N SER A 241 29.33 -20.08 27.03
CA SER A 241 30.00 -19.78 28.29
C SER A 241 31.49 -20.09 28.15
N LYS A 242 32.33 -19.25 28.70
CA LYS A 242 33.62 -19.55 29.39
C LYS A 242 34.15 -18.21 29.91
N ASP A 243 34.04 -17.99 31.24
CA ASP A 243 35.08 -18.15 32.24
C ASP A 243 36.45 -17.52 31.82
N THR A 244 36.99 -16.56 32.49
CA THR A 244 37.57 -16.49 33.83
C THR A 244 38.36 -15.18 34.02
N LYS A 245 38.19 -14.59 35.22
CA LYS A 245 39.20 -13.88 36.03
C LYS A 245 40.16 -12.86 35.39
N SER A 246 40.06 -11.61 35.80
CA SER A 246 41.16 -11.05 36.61
C SER A 246 40.75 -9.74 37.28
N MET A 247 40.88 -9.72 38.58
CA MET A 247 40.87 -8.57 39.48
C MET A 247 42.03 -7.62 39.13
N LYS A 248 41.82 -6.27 39.21
CA LYS A 248 42.65 -5.40 40.07
C LYS A 248 42.19 -3.93 40.06
N LYS A 249 41.87 -3.50 41.27
CA LYS A 249 42.18 -2.24 41.98
C LYS A 249 41.63 -0.90 41.44
N VAL A 250 40.63 -0.47 42.06
CA VAL A 250 40.41 0.67 43.01
C VAL A 250 41.56 1.71 43.07
N ARG A 251 41.23 2.98 42.77
CA ARG A 251 41.44 4.13 43.67
C ARG A 251 40.93 5.44 43.06
N PRO A 252 40.64 6.44 43.94
CA PRO A 252 39.51 7.37 43.73
C PRO A 252 39.90 8.84 43.57
N ALA A 253 38.90 9.64 43.19
CA ALA A 253 38.54 11.00 43.61
C ALA A 253 39.54 12.14 43.72
N ARG A 254 39.12 13.20 43.07
CA ARG A 254 39.06 14.63 43.49
C ARG A 254 40.28 15.52 43.24
N PRO A 255 40.10 16.79 43.17
CA PRO A 255 38.90 17.63 43.39
C PRO A 255 38.29 18.19 42.08
#